data_6b79e69ee8b2c6e3e0c037106a6caa35
#
_entry.id   6b79e69ee8b2c6e3e0c037106a6caa35
#
_cell.length_a   1.000
_cell.length_b   1.000
_cell.length_c   1.000
_cell.angle_alpha   90.00
_cell.angle_beta   90.00
_cell.angle_gamma   90.00
#
_symmetry.space_group_name_H-M   'P 1'
#
loop_
_entity.id
_entity.type
_entity.pdbx_description
1 polymer ?
#
loop_
_entity_poly.entity_id
_entity_poly.type
_entity_poly.pdbx_seq_one_letter_code
_entity_poly.pdbx_strand_id
1 'polypeptide(L)'
;MIKKIAVLTSGGDAPGMNAAIRAVVRTALHHNIEVMGVHRGYSGLLNGEMFPMNRSSVSDIIQRGGTILRTARCEEFKKEEVRKEAVKILQDNGVDALVVIGGDGSFTGAKLLSKLGVKTIGLPGTIDNDLTYTDYTIGFDTALNTVTDAVDKIRDTSTSHERVSIVEVMGRNCGDIALYAGIACGAEYIITPEKGYDKKELCDIILDGKKKGKMHNLILLAEGVGGASELAKFIENETKIETRATVLGHVQRGGSPSAFDRVLASRMGSKAIELLLEGKTSRVVGIRKNDIYDVDIDEALALDRTFDNKLFSISAEINS
;
A
#
# COMPACT_ATOMS: atom_id res chain seq x y z
N MET A 1 3.40 -23.30 23.12
CA MET A 1 2.77 -22.01 23.54
C MET A 1 3.70 -20.91 23.10
N ILE A 2 3.20 -19.82 22.49
CA ILE A 2 4.03 -18.68 22.05
C ILE A 2 4.42 -17.86 23.27
N LYS A 3 5.71 -17.61 23.44
CA LYS A 3 6.27 -16.80 24.54
C LYS A 3 6.95 -15.53 24.05
N LYS A 4 7.54 -15.58 22.86
CA LYS A 4 8.27 -14.46 22.27
C LYS A 4 8.02 -14.36 20.78
N ILE A 5 7.72 -13.17 20.29
CA ILE A 5 7.55 -12.91 18.85
C ILE A 5 8.55 -11.84 18.37
N ALA A 6 8.80 -11.83 17.08
CA ALA A 6 9.43 -10.69 16.42
C ALA A 6 8.45 -9.98 15.49
N VAL A 7 8.63 -8.68 15.28
CA VAL A 7 7.87 -7.88 14.31
C VAL A 7 8.84 -7.09 13.43
N LEU A 8 8.58 -7.10 12.14
CA LEU A 8 9.33 -6.32 11.14
C LEU A 8 8.40 -5.64 10.13
N THR A 9 8.90 -4.58 9.52
CA THR A 9 8.32 -3.95 8.32
C THR A 9 9.24 -4.21 7.13
N SER A 10 8.68 -4.54 5.98
CA SER A 10 9.43 -4.90 4.78
C SER A 10 8.75 -4.33 3.52
N GLY A 11 9.55 -4.03 2.50
CA GLY A 11 9.08 -3.41 1.26
C GLY A 11 9.04 -1.88 1.34
N GLY A 12 8.12 -1.26 0.62
CA GLY A 12 7.88 0.18 0.72
C GLY A 12 7.18 0.53 2.03
N ASP A 13 7.49 1.68 2.59
CA ASP A 13 6.73 2.19 3.73
C ASP A 13 5.33 2.65 3.33
N ALA A 14 4.42 2.57 4.29
CA ALA A 14 3.04 3.02 4.13
C ALA A 14 2.55 3.69 5.42
N PRO A 15 1.78 4.78 5.33
CA PRO A 15 1.20 5.42 6.52
C PRO A 15 0.23 4.45 7.22
N GLY A 16 0.42 4.26 8.51
CA GLY A 16 -0.29 3.25 9.30
C GLY A 16 0.55 2.04 9.72
N MET A 17 1.75 1.83 9.14
CA MET A 17 2.67 0.78 9.62
C MET A 17 3.00 0.94 11.10
N ASN A 18 3.20 2.16 11.59
CA ASN A 18 3.43 2.41 13.01
C ASN A 18 2.22 2.05 13.89
N ALA A 19 1.02 2.28 13.41
CA ALA A 19 -0.21 1.88 14.11
C ALA A 19 -0.31 0.34 14.18
N ALA A 20 0.07 -0.38 13.12
CA ALA A 20 0.13 -1.84 13.09
C ALA A 20 1.19 -2.38 14.05
N ILE A 21 2.41 -1.85 14.03
CA ILE A 21 3.49 -2.20 14.98
C ILE A 21 2.98 -2.02 16.43
N ARG A 22 2.37 -0.86 16.71
CA ARG A 22 1.82 -0.54 18.03
C ARG A 22 0.77 -1.56 18.46
N ALA A 23 -0.12 -1.94 17.58
CA ALA A 23 -1.17 -2.91 17.88
C ALA A 23 -0.58 -4.29 18.17
N VAL A 24 0.32 -4.79 17.32
CA VAL A 24 1.03 -6.06 17.53
C VAL A 24 1.74 -6.07 18.88
N VAL A 25 2.56 -5.05 19.16
CA VAL A 25 3.34 -5.00 20.41
C VAL A 25 2.44 -4.93 21.64
N ARG A 26 1.42 -4.05 21.65
CA ARG A 26 0.55 -3.88 22.80
C ARG A 26 -0.34 -5.10 23.06
N THR A 27 -0.85 -5.73 22.01
CA THR A 27 -1.67 -6.95 22.15
C THR A 27 -0.80 -8.12 22.62
N ALA A 28 0.41 -8.31 22.08
CA ALA A 28 1.33 -9.35 22.55
C ALA A 28 1.66 -9.18 24.04
N LEU A 29 2.04 -7.96 24.46
CA LEU A 29 2.36 -7.66 25.84
C LEU A 29 1.14 -7.83 26.79
N HIS A 30 -0.08 -7.61 26.29
CA HIS A 30 -1.30 -7.85 27.07
C HIS A 30 -1.47 -9.35 27.38
N HIS A 31 -1.05 -10.21 26.48
CA HIS A 31 -1.06 -11.67 26.65
C HIS A 31 0.25 -12.25 27.21
N ASN A 32 1.09 -11.41 27.82
CA ASN A 32 2.39 -11.80 28.41
C ASN A 32 3.36 -12.44 27.40
N ILE A 33 3.30 -12.02 26.13
CA ILE A 33 4.22 -12.42 25.06
C ILE A 33 5.28 -11.33 24.92
N GLU A 34 6.57 -11.73 25.01
CA GLU A 34 7.69 -10.83 24.74
C GLU A 34 7.75 -10.44 23.25
N VAL A 35 8.20 -9.23 22.96
CA VAL A 35 8.29 -8.73 21.58
C VAL A 35 9.68 -8.22 21.27
N MET A 36 10.23 -8.66 20.15
CA MET A 36 11.45 -8.12 19.52
C MET A 36 11.07 -7.30 18.28
N GLY A 37 11.54 -6.08 18.20
CA GLY A 37 11.50 -5.29 16.96
C GLY A 37 12.70 -5.64 16.09
N VAL A 38 12.50 -5.74 14.78
CA VAL A 38 13.59 -5.97 13.82
C VAL A 38 13.71 -4.74 12.94
N HIS A 39 14.85 -4.06 12.98
CA HIS A 39 15.12 -2.93 12.09
C HIS A 39 15.38 -3.40 10.66
N ARG A 40 15.03 -2.57 9.68
CA ARG A 40 15.32 -2.77 8.26
C ARG A 40 14.84 -4.10 7.66
N GLY A 41 13.73 -4.65 8.18
CA GLY A 41 13.08 -5.83 7.64
C GLY A 41 13.98 -7.07 7.58
N TYR A 42 13.92 -7.81 6.49
CA TYR A 42 14.73 -9.03 6.34
C TYR A 42 16.24 -8.78 6.33
N SER A 43 16.68 -7.63 5.82
CA SER A 43 18.13 -7.28 5.86
C SER A 43 18.62 -7.13 7.30
N GLY A 44 17.86 -6.43 8.13
CA GLY A 44 18.22 -6.29 9.54
C GLY A 44 18.08 -7.58 10.34
N LEU A 45 17.12 -8.45 9.98
CA LEU A 45 17.03 -9.79 10.57
C LEU A 45 18.31 -10.58 10.36
N LEU A 46 18.85 -10.58 9.13
CA LEU A 46 20.11 -11.25 8.80
C LEU A 46 21.32 -10.66 9.55
N ASN A 47 21.30 -9.36 9.81
CA ASN A 47 22.35 -8.66 10.54
C ASN A 47 22.18 -8.73 12.08
N GLY A 48 21.14 -9.42 12.58
CA GLY A 48 20.85 -9.50 14.00
C GLY A 48 20.38 -8.17 14.63
N GLU A 49 19.83 -7.24 13.82
CA GLU A 49 19.37 -5.93 14.28
C GLU A 49 18.03 -6.02 15.00
N MET A 50 18.02 -6.80 16.06
CA MET A 50 16.86 -7.09 16.89
C MET A 50 16.99 -6.42 18.26
N PHE A 51 15.89 -5.89 18.77
CA PHE A 51 15.86 -5.24 20.08
C PHE A 51 14.54 -5.50 20.80
N PRO A 52 14.55 -5.58 22.16
CA PRO A 52 13.32 -5.81 22.91
C PRO A 52 12.41 -4.59 22.84
N MET A 53 11.11 -4.84 22.67
CA MET A 53 10.07 -3.81 22.65
C MET A 53 9.17 -3.91 23.88
N ASN A 54 8.81 -2.77 24.41
CA ASN A 54 7.88 -2.61 25.54
C ASN A 54 6.78 -1.58 25.21
N ARG A 55 5.90 -1.28 26.16
CA ARG A 55 4.81 -0.32 25.94
C ARG A 55 5.30 1.09 25.60
N SER A 56 6.44 1.51 26.12
CA SER A 56 7.01 2.83 25.83
C SER A 56 7.67 2.89 24.44
N SER A 57 8.18 1.77 23.93
CA SER A 57 8.76 1.68 22.57
C SER A 57 7.76 2.05 21.48
N VAL A 58 6.47 1.92 21.75
CA VAL A 58 5.37 2.20 20.81
C VAL A 58 4.42 3.31 21.30
N SER A 59 4.89 4.15 22.21
CA SER A 59 4.17 5.34 22.64
C SER A 59 4.27 6.42 21.55
N ASP A 60 3.17 7.16 21.36
CA ASP A 60 3.08 8.33 20.48
C ASP A 60 3.54 8.10 19.03
N ILE A 61 3.30 6.88 18.53
CA ILE A 61 3.63 6.51 17.12
C ILE A 61 2.40 6.27 16.25
N ILE A 62 1.20 6.14 16.80
CA ILE A 62 -0.02 5.78 16.06
C ILE A 62 -0.33 6.81 14.95
N GLN A 63 -0.03 8.07 15.18
CA GLN A 63 -0.26 9.19 14.25
C GLN A 63 0.94 9.43 13.32
N ARG A 64 2.06 8.75 13.50
CA ARG A 64 3.29 8.98 12.73
C ARG A 64 3.29 8.17 11.45
N GLY A 65 3.58 8.86 10.34
CA GLY A 65 3.87 8.21 9.05
C GLY A 65 5.20 7.44 9.05
N GLY A 66 5.47 6.73 7.95
CA GLY A 66 6.63 5.87 7.83
C GLY A 66 6.59 4.68 8.80
N THR A 67 7.74 4.17 9.17
CA THR A 67 7.90 3.04 10.11
C THR A 67 9.07 3.25 11.06
N ILE A 68 8.86 3.10 12.36
CA ILE A 68 9.92 3.18 13.38
C ILE A 68 10.92 2.02 13.25
N LEU A 69 10.50 0.90 12.68
CA LEU A 69 11.37 -0.27 12.43
C LEU A 69 12.22 -0.10 11.18
N ARG A 70 11.98 0.94 10.38
CA ARG A 70 12.64 1.16 9.10
C ARG A 70 12.38 0.01 8.12
N THR A 71 12.78 0.15 6.88
CA THR A 71 12.67 -0.87 5.86
C THR A 71 13.88 -0.84 4.94
N ALA A 72 14.22 -1.99 4.37
CA ALA A 72 15.27 -2.11 3.37
C ALA A 72 14.92 -3.24 2.39
N ARG A 73 15.40 -3.12 1.16
CA ARG A 73 15.37 -4.23 0.20
C ARG A 73 16.42 -5.26 0.59
N CYS A 74 16.09 -6.55 0.43
CA CYS A 74 16.98 -7.67 0.73
C CYS A 74 16.90 -8.70 -0.40
N GLU A 75 17.65 -8.47 -1.48
CA GLU A 75 17.68 -9.37 -2.64
C GLU A 75 18.26 -10.75 -2.28
N GLU A 76 19.19 -10.78 -1.33
CA GLU A 76 19.82 -12.02 -0.87
C GLU A 76 18.84 -12.97 -0.20
N PHE A 77 17.71 -12.44 0.34
CA PHE A 77 16.68 -13.25 0.99
C PHE A 77 15.96 -14.21 0.02
N LYS A 78 16.14 -14.04 -1.30
CA LYS A 78 15.69 -14.99 -2.32
C LYS A 78 16.42 -16.33 -2.27
N LYS A 79 17.61 -16.38 -1.66
CA LYS A 79 18.43 -17.61 -1.51
C LYS A 79 17.99 -18.38 -0.28
N GLU A 80 17.87 -19.70 -0.40
CA GLU A 80 17.43 -20.55 0.71
C GLU A 80 18.42 -20.60 1.86
N GLU A 81 19.74 -20.62 1.55
CA GLU A 81 20.80 -20.63 2.55
C GLU A 81 20.70 -19.40 3.47
N VAL A 82 20.47 -18.23 2.88
CA VAL A 82 20.30 -16.97 3.62
C VAL A 82 19.06 -17.02 4.53
N ARG A 83 17.96 -17.63 4.06
CA ARG A 83 16.76 -17.83 4.91
C ARG A 83 17.01 -18.81 6.05
N LYS A 84 17.83 -19.86 5.84
CA LYS A 84 18.24 -20.77 6.93
C LYS A 84 19.05 -20.04 8.00
N GLU A 85 19.89 -19.08 7.63
CA GLU A 85 20.60 -18.19 8.57
C GLU A 85 19.59 -17.34 9.37
N ALA A 86 18.59 -16.75 8.69
CA ALA A 86 17.54 -16.00 9.36
C ALA A 86 16.76 -16.86 10.37
N VAL A 87 16.42 -18.10 10.02
CA VAL A 87 15.78 -19.05 10.94
C VAL A 87 16.64 -19.29 12.18
N LYS A 88 17.95 -19.51 12.00
CA LYS A 88 18.89 -19.71 13.10
C LYS A 88 18.91 -18.49 14.01
N ILE A 89 18.99 -17.26 13.44
CA ILE A 89 19.00 -16.02 14.22
C ILE A 89 17.71 -15.89 15.06
N LEU A 90 16.54 -16.20 14.49
CA LEU A 90 15.29 -16.19 15.24
C LEU A 90 15.31 -17.22 16.39
N GLN A 91 15.79 -18.44 16.13
CA GLN A 91 15.92 -19.49 17.15
C GLN A 91 16.90 -19.13 18.26
N ASP A 92 18.08 -18.60 17.92
CA ASP A 92 19.12 -18.19 18.87
C ASP A 92 18.63 -17.04 19.78
N ASN A 93 17.67 -16.22 19.31
CA ASN A 93 17.00 -15.19 20.09
C ASN A 93 15.72 -15.68 20.82
N GLY A 94 15.39 -16.95 20.72
CA GLY A 94 14.22 -17.56 21.37
C GLY A 94 12.89 -17.05 20.79
N VAL A 95 12.85 -16.66 19.52
CA VAL A 95 11.65 -16.15 18.85
C VAL A 95 10.80 -17.32 18.35
N ASP A 96 9.56 -17.42 18.83
CA ASP A 96 8.60 -18.48 18.47
C ASP A 96 7.85 -18.17 17.16
N ALA A 97 7.66 -16.89 16.84
CA ALA A 97 6.89 -16.47 15.65
C ALA A 97 7.33 -15.09 15.16
N LEU A 98 7.09 -14.83 13.88
CA LEU A 98 7.39 -13.57 13.19
C LEU A 98 6.14 -12.92 12.62
N VAL A 99 5.87 -11.67 12.97
CA VAL A 99 4.85 -10.84 12.32
C VAL A 99 5.52 -9.96 11.28
N VAL A 100 5.04 -10.04 10.03
CA VAL A 100 5.60 -9.33 8.88
C VAL A 100 4.57 -8.31 8.38
N ILE A 101 4.93 -7.02 8.41
CA ILE A 101 4.09 -5.94 7.90
C ILE A 101 4.68 -5.48 6.56
N GLY A 102 3.91 -5.62 5.47
CA GLY A 102 4.38 -5.25 4.13
C GLY A 102 3.45 -5.71 3.02
N GLY A 103 3.94 -5.73 1.79
CA GLY A 103 3.20 -6.16 0.61
C GLY A 103 3.57 -7.57 0.15
N ASP A 104 3.24 -7.89 -1.10
CA ASP A 104 3.40 -9.19 -1.76
C ASP A 104 4.80 -9.81 -1.61
N GLY A 105 5.86 -9.04 -1.93
CA GLY A 105 7.24 -9.52 -1.79
C GLY A 105 7.62 -9.86 -0.35
N SER A 106 7.07 -9.14 0.64
CA SER A 106 7.29 -9.41 2.06
C SER A 106 6.60 -10.69 2.50
N PHE A 107 5.41 -10.96 1.97
CA PHE A 107 4.67 -12.19 2.24
C PHE A 107 5.30 -13.41 1.55
N THR A 108 5.87 -13.22 0.36
CA THR A 108 6.70 -14.25 -0.27
C THR A 108 7.86 -14.66 0.63
N GLY A 109 8.54 -13.69 1.25
CA GLY A 109 9.58 -13.95 2.25
C GLY A 109 9.04 -14.70 3.48
N ALA A 110 7.89 -14.27 4.04
CA ALA A 110 7.24 -14.90 5.18
C ALA A 110 6.82 -16.36 4.87
N LYS A 111 6.21 -16.60 3.71
CA LYS A 111 5.86 -17.93 3.19
C LYS A 111 7.09 -18.85 3.14
N LEU A 112 8.20 -18.36 2.61
CA LEU A 112 9.43 -19.15 2.49
C LEU A 112 10.06 -19.45 3.86
N LEU A 113 9.95 -18.53 4.84
CA LEU A 113 10.34 -18.81 6.23
C LEU A 113 9.40 -19.84 6.88
N SER A 114 8.10 -19.77 6.61
CA SER A 114 7.14 -20.77 7.12
C SER A 114 7.47 -22.18 6.64
N LYS A 115 7.90 -22.34 5.39
CA LYS A 115 8.37 -23.63 4.85
C LYS A 115 9.62 -24.17 5.56
N LEU A 116 10.40 -23.31 6.21
CA LEU A 116 11.54 -23.64 7.05
C LEU A 116 11.18 -23.78 8.54
N GLY A 117 9.87 -23.80 8.88
CA GLY A 117 9.38 -24.05 10.23
C GLY A 117 9.18 -22.80 11.11
N VAL A 118 9.36 -21.58 10.60
CA VAL A 118 9.07 -20.35 11.33
C VAL A 118 7.57 -20.08 11.29
N LYS A 119 6.92 -19.86 12.43
CA LYS A 119 5.54 -19.40 12.45
C LYS A 119 5.44 -17.96 11.99
N THR A 120 4.65 -17.66 10.95
CA THR A 120 4.52 -16.32 10.39
C THR A 120 3.08 -15.87 10.28
N ILE A 121 2.84 -14.58 10.54
CA ILE A 121 1.59 -13.88 10.23
C ILE A 121 1.94 -12.61 9.44
N GLY A 122 1.26 -12.39 8.31
CA GLY A 122 1.41 -11.19 7.47
C GLY A 122 0.31 -10.16 7.70
N LEU A 123 0.68 -8.87 7.70
CA LEU A 123 -0.24 -7.73 7.73
C LEU A 123 -0.03 -6.87 6.48
N PRO A 124 -1.09 -6.53 5.72
CA PRO A 124 -0.98 -5.84 4.43
C PRO A 124 -0.65 -4.35 4.62
N GLY A 125 0.63 -4.00 4.63
CA GLY A 125 1.13 -2.63 4.73
C GLY A 125 1.70 -2.17 3.38
N THR A 126 0.85 -1.57 2.54
CA THR A 126 1.19 -1.00 1.24
C THR A 126 0.13 0.03 0.83
N ILE A 127 0.54 1.08 0.12
CA ILE A 127 -0.41 2.05 -0.44
C ILE A 127 -1.05 1.57 -1.75
N ASP A 128 -0.45 0.57 -2.40
CA ASP A 128 -0.78 0.19 -3.79
C ASP A 128 -2.13 -0.54 -3.90
N ASN A 129 -2.68 -1.06 -2.80
CA ASN A 129 -3.90 -1.87 -2.71
C ASN A 129 -3.92 -3.06 -3.70
N ASP A 130 -2.75 -3.62 -3.97
CA ASP A 130 -2.51 -4.63 -4.99
C ASP A 130 -2.62 -6.09 -4.47
N LEU A 131 -3.15 -6.29 -3.27
CA LEU A 131 -3.31 -7.58 -2.60
C LEU A 131 -4.76 -8.08 -2.69
N THR A 132 -5.02 -9.00 -3.60
CA THR A 132 -6.37 -9.45 -3.99
C THR A 132 -7.21 -10.07 -2.86
N TYR A 133 -6.58 -10.60 -1.84
CA TYR A 133 -7.29 -11.22 -0.73
C TYR A 133 -7.95 -10.22 0.22
N THR A 134 -7.64 -8.94 0.16
CA THR A 134 -8.17 -7.90 1.06
C THR A 134 -8.82 -6.75 0.30
N ASP A 135 -9.89 -6.19 0.82
CA ASP A 135 -10.56 -5.02 0.22
C ASP A 135 -9.71 -3.75 0.37
N TYR A 136 -8.97 -3.62 1.50
CA TYR A 136 -8.11 -2.47 1.79
C TYR A 136 -6.79 -2.92 2.40
N THR A 137 -5.72 -2.23 2.00
CA THR A 137 -4.39 -2.34 2.60
C THR A 137 -4.12 -1.13 3.50
N ILE A 138 -3.29 -1.33 4.54
CA ILE A 138 -2.89 -0.27 5.47
C ILE A 138 -2.04 0.75 4.70
N GLY A 139 -2.51 2.00 4.64
CA GLY A 139 -1.86 3.11 3.95
C GLY A 139 -2.57 3.56 2.67
N PHE A 140 -3.45 2.76 2.11
CA PHE A 140 -4.17 3.09 0.88
C PHE A 140 -5.09 4.32 1.06
N ASP A 141 -5.92 4.34 2.10
CA ASP A 141 -6.83 5.47 2.38
C ASP A 141 -6.07 6.78 2.60
N THR A 142 -4.95 6.73 3.30
CA THR A 142 -4.08 7.92 3.48
C THR A 142 -3.48 8.38 2.15
N ALA A 143 -3.04 7.46 1.29
CA ALA A 143 -2.53 7.81 -0.03
C ALA A 143 -3.61 8.47 -0.90
N LEU A 144 -4.86 7.98 -0.86
CA LEU A 144 -5.99 8.63 -1.53
C LEU A 144 -6.21 10.06 -1.04
N ASN A 145 -6.20 10.29 0.27
CA ASN A 145 -6.35 11.63 0.84
C ASN A 145 -5.21 12.56 0.40
N THR A 146 -3.97 12.06 0.32
CA THR A 146 -2.81 12.83 -0.17
C THR A 146 -2.98 13.20 -1.64
N VAL A 147 -3.44 12.27 -2.47
CA VAL A 147 -3.71 12.52 -3.90
C VAL A 147 -4.83 13.55 -4.05
N THR A 148 -5.94 13.39 -3.32
CA THR A 148 -7.08 14.30 -3.37
C THR A 148 -6.68 15.73 -3.00
N ASP A 149 -5.95 15.91 -1.89
CA ASP A 149 -5.44 17.22 -1.47
C ASP A 149 -4.51 17.87 -2.50
N ALA A 150 -3.67 17.08 -3.17
CA ALA A 150 -2.80 17.56 -4.23
C ALA A 150 -3.58 17.94 -5.50
N VAL A 151 -4.57 17.14 -5.88
CA VAL A 151 -5.40 17.35 -7.06
C VAL A 151 -6.27 18.59 -6.90
N ASP A 152 -6.83 18.86 -5.72
CA ASP A 152 -7.62 20.07 -5.46
C ASP A 152 -6.80 21.32 -5.72
N LYS A 153 -5.53 21.36 -5.25
CA LYS A 153 -4.61 22.46 -5.52
C LYS A 153 -4.25 22.61 -7.01
N ILE A 154 -4.09 21.49 -7.71
CA ILE A 154 -3.83 21.48 -9.16
C ILE A 154 -5.07 21.97 -9.92
N ARG A 155 -6.27 21.60 -9.48
CA ARG A 155 -7.53 22.03 -10.10
C ARG A 155 -7.69 23.55 -10.06
N ASP A 156 -7.39 24.20 -8.93
CA ASP A 156 -7.49 25.66 -8.80
C ASP A 156 -6.68 26.37 -9.88
N THR A 157 -5.44 25.94 -10.09
CA THR A 157 -4.59 26.53 -11.13
C THR A 157 -4.99 26.11 -12.54
N SER A 158 -5.48 24.86 -12.73
CA SER A 158 -5.98 24.39 -14.04
C SER A 158 -7.18 25.20 -14.51
N THR A 159 -8.12 25.47 -13.61
CA THR A 159 -9.30 26.30 -13.88
C THR A 159 -8.89 27.73 -14.25
N SER A 160 -7.97 28.32 -13.50
CA SER A 160 -7.49 29.69 -13.73
C SER A 160 -6.81 29.88 -15.07
N HIS A 161 -6.22 28.86 -15.65
CA HIS A 161 -5.48 28.87 -16.91
C HIS A 161 -6.16 28.16 -18.07
N GLU A 162 -7.35 27.61 -17.87
CA GLU A 162 -8.13 26.87 -18.89
C GLU A 162 -7.34 25.76 -19.58
N ARG A 163 -6.64 24.93 -18.81
CA ARG A 163 -5.72 23.93 -19.34
C ARG A 163 -6.11 22.48 -18.98
N VAL A 164 -5.42 21.54 -19.61
CA VAL A 164 -5.46 20.13 -19.25
C VAL A 164 -4.39 19.86 -18.22
N SER A 165 -4.74 19.17 -17.12
CA SER A 165 -3.81 18.69 -16.11
C SER A 165 -3.81 17.18 -16.05
N ILE A 166 -2.62 16.58 -16.19
CA ILE A 166 -2.39 15.16 -15.99
C ILE A 166 -1.70 14.98 -14.65
N VAL A 167 -2.30 14.19 -13.76
CA VAL A 167 -1.70 13.86 -12.46
C VAL A 167 -1.35 12.38 -12.44
N GLU A 168 -0.05 12.09 -12.42
CA GLU A 168 0.45 10.72 -12.31
C GLU A 168 0.55 10.32 -10.86
N VAL A 169 -0.07 9.19 -10.53
CA VAL A 169 -0.16 8.63 -9.18
C VAL A 169 0.49 7.26 -9.09
N MET A 170 0.96 6.89 -7.89
CA MET A 170 1.55 5.58 -7.62
C MET A 170 0.51 4.45 -7.73
N GLY A 171 0.90 3.23 -7.42
CA GLY A 171 0.09 2.01 -7.46
C GLY A 171 0.77 0.86 -8.19
N ARG A 172 2.00 1.02 -8.67
CA ARG A 172 2.72 0.04 -9.48
C ARG A 172 1.90 -0.40 -10.70
N ASN A 173 1.56 -1.69 -10.77
CA ASN A 173 0.71 -2.26 -11.84
C ASN A 173 -0.78 -2.25 -11.47
N CYS A 174 -1.17 -1.49 -10.44
CA CYS A 174 -2.50 -1.39 -9.89
C CYS A 174 -3.08 0.00 -10.13
N GLY A 175 -4.24 0.07 -10.76
CA GLY A 175 -4.94 1.32 -11.04
C GLY A 175 -5.82 1.84 -9.90
N ASP A 176 -5.86 1.19 -8.74
CA ASP A 176 -6.81 1.53 -7.67
C ASP A 176 -6.64 2.95 -7.13
N ILE A 177 -5.40 3.43 -6.92
CA ILE A 177 -5.18 4.82 -6.48
C ILE A 177 -5.73 5.79 -7.54
N ALA A 178 -5.43 5.57 -8.82
CA ALA A 178 -5.93 6.42 -9.90
C ALA A 178 -7.46 6.38 -10.00
N LEU A 179 -8.06 5.19 -9.85
CA LEU A 179 -9.51 5.01 -9.95
C LEU A 179 -10.25 5.69 -8.79
N TYR A 180 -9.88 5.37 -7.55
CA TYR A 180 -10.55 5.90 -6.37
C TYR A 180 -10.34 7.41 -6.22
N ALA A 181 -9.10 7.88 -6.36
CA ALA A 181 -8.81 9.32 -6.31
C ALA A 181 -9.42 10.07 -7.50
N GLY A 182 -9.44 9.46 -8.69
CA GLY A 182 -10.07 10.03 -9.87
C GLY A 182 -11.57 10.27 -9.68
N ILE A 183 -12.27 9.31 -9.11
CA ILE A 183 -13.70 9.46 -8.76
C ILE A 183 -13.87 10.52 -7.67
N ALA A 184 -13.07 10.44 -6.60
CA ALA A 184 -13.16 11.38 -5.47
C ALA A 184 -12.92 12.84 -5.90
N CYS A 185 -12.04 13.04 -6.89
CA CYS A 185 -11.74 14.36 -7.44
C CYS A 185 -12.63 14.74 -8.64
N GLY A 186 -13.51 13.86 -9.14
CA GLY A 186 -14.26 14.11 -10.37
C GLY A 186 -13.35 14.35 -11.58
N ALA A 187 -12.37 13.47 -11.77
CA ALA A 187 -11.48 13.53 -12.93
C ALA A 187 -12.24 13.13 -14.20
N GLU A 188 -12.08 13.90 -15.27
CA GLU A 188 -12.74 13.65 -16.55
C GLU A 188 -12.24 12.38 -17.21
N TYR A 189 -10.99 11.98 -16.93
CA TYR A 189 -10.44 10.76 -17.48
C TYR A 189 -9.54 10.05 -16.46
N ILE A 190 -9.68 8.73 -16.36
CA ILE A 190 -8.88 7.90 -15.47
C ILE A 190 -8.21 6.82 -16.31
N ILE A 191 -6.88 6.81 -16.29
CA ILE A 191 -6.06 5.90 -17.08
C ILE A 191 -5.39 4.89 -16.16
N THR A 192 -5.71 3.61 -16.33
CA THR A 192 -5.20 2.52 -15.50
C THR A 192 -4.54 1.43 -16.36
N PRO A 193 -3.59 0.66 -15.81
CA PRO A 193 -2.94 -0.43 -16.53
C PRO A 193 -3.94 -1.50 -17.00
N GLU A 194 -5.01 -1.72 -16.25
CA GLU A 194 -6.01 -2.76 -16.51
C GLU A 194 -6.91 -2.44 -17.70
N LYS A 195 -7.08 -1.16 -18.04
CA LYS A 195 -7.97 -0.72 -19.11
C LYS A 195 -7.23 -0.21 -20.35
N GLY A 196 -6.04 0.32 -20.15
CA GLY A 196 -5.37 1.05 -21.22
C GLY A 196 -6.13 2.31 -21.64
N TYR A 197 -5.76 2.90 -22.77
CA TYR A 197 -6.44 4.05 -23.35
C TYR A 197 -5.99 4.28 -24.80
N ASP A 198 -6.82 4.95 -25.59
CA ASP A 198 -6.44 5.48 -26.91
C ASP A 198 -6.15 6.98 -26.81
N LYS A 199 -4.96 7.39 -27.28
CA LYS A 199 -4.51 8.78 -27.20
C LYS A 199 -5.33 9.73 -28.06
N LYS A 200 -5.82 9.24 -29.22
CA LYS A 200 -6.64 10.06 -30.13
C LYS A 200 -8.04 10.24 -29.58
N GLU A 201 -8.66 9.16 -29.13
CA GLU A 201 -9.96 9.21 -28.46
C GLU A 201 -9.95 10.19 -27.29
N LEU A 202 -8.88 10.18 -26.48
CA LEU A 202 -8.69 11.10 -25.36
C LEU A 202 -8.66 12.57 -25.85
N CYS A 203 -7.94 12.86 -26.95
CA CYS A 203 -7.92 14.20 -27.54
C CYS A 203 -9.29 14.62 -28.06
N ASP A 204 -10.05 13.70 -28.69
CA ASP A 204 -11.39 13.98 -29.19
C ASP A 204 -12.35 14.33 -28.05
N ILE A 205 -12.30 13.60 -26.93
CA ILE A 205 -13.09 13.89 -25.71
C ILE A 205 -12.75 15.29 -25.18
N ILE A 206 -11.45 15.66 -25.11
CA ILE A 206 -11.02 16.97 -24.63
C ILE A 206 -11.54 18.07 -25.54
N LEU A 207 -11.44 17.91 -26.86
CA LEU A 207 -11.89 18.90 -27.85
C LEU A 207 -13.41 19.05 -27.83
N ASP A 208 -14.15 17.95 -27.68
CA ASP A 208 -15.62 18.00 -27.60
C ASP A 208 -16.09 18.65 -26.29
N GLY A 209 -15.38 18.38 -25.17
CA GLY A 209 -15.62 19.08 -23.92
C GLY A 209 -15.43 20.60 -24.07
N LYS A 210 -14.36 21.03 -24.73
CA LYS A 210 -14.12 22.45 -25.01
C LYS A 210 -15.22 23.08 -25.86
N LYS A 211 -15.70 22.42 -26.91
CA LYS A 211 -16.83 22.88 -27.72
C LYS A 211 -18.11 23.06 -26.89
N LYS A 212 -18.31 22.23 -25.87
CA LYS A 212 -19.44 22.29 -24.92
C LYS A 212 -19.22 23.33 -23.80
N GLY A 213 -18.12 24.09 -23.82
CA GLY A 213 -17.82 25.14 -22.84
C GLY A 213 -17.04 24.67 -21.61
N LYS A 214 -16.46 23.47 -21.64
CA LYS A 214 -15.61 22.99 -20.56
C LYS A 214 -14.29 23.75 -20.53
N MET A 215 -13.96 24.35 -19.39
CA MET A 215 -12.83 25.27 -19.27
C MET A 215 -11.50 24.57 -18.98
N HIS A 216 -11.54 23.40 -18.32
CA HIS A 216 -10.35 22.63 -17.97
C HIS A 216 -10.64 21.12 -18.01
N ASN A 217 -9.59 20.30 -18.02
CA ASN A 217 -9.72 18.86 -17.91
C ASN A 217 -8.67 18.32 -16.92
N LEU A 218 -9.09 17.39 -16.08
CA LEU A 218 -8.24 16.66 -15.15
C LEU A 218 -8.16 15.18 -15.55
N ILE A 219 -6.95 14.69 -15.68
CA ILE A 219 -6.66 13.30 -16.03
C ILE A 219 -5.86 12.67 -14.91
N LEU A 220 -6.35 11.60 -14.29
CA LEU A 220 -5.58 10.77 -13.37
C LEU A 220 -4.93 9.62 -14.15
N LEU A 221 -3.61 9.48 -14.02
CA LEU A 221 -2.80 8.48 -14.71
C LEU A 221 -2.07 7.61 -13.71
N ALA A 222 -2.31 6.30 -13.72
CA ALA A 222 -1.55 5.36 -12.90
C ALA A 222 -0.10 5.22 -13.41
N GLU A 223 0.89 5.23 -12.52
CA GLU A 223 2.32 5.09 -12.87
C GLU A 223 2.64 3.81 -13.67
N GLY A 224 1.83 2.75 -13.50
CA GLY A 224 1.98 1.50 -14.24
C GLY A 224 1.74 1.64 -15.76
N VAL A 225 1.02 2.69 -16.18
CA VAL A 225 0.92 3.08 -17.59
C VAL A 225 2.10 3.98 -17.97
N GLY A 226 2.48 4.90 -17.06
CA GLY A 226 3.62 5.81 -17.20
C GLY A 226 3.45 6.87 -18.28
N GLY A 227 4.49 7.68 -18.44
CA GLY A 227 4.60 8.61 -19.57
C GLY A 227 3.74 9.87 -19.47
N ALA A 228 3.40 10.35 -18.27
CA ALA A 228 2.60 11.58 -18.10
C ALA A 228 3.14 12.80 -18.89
N SER A 229 4.46 13.00 -18.89
CA SER A 229 5.08 14.10 -19.63
C SER A 229 5.00 13.94 -21.14
N GLU A 230 5.09 12.71 -21.64
CA GLU A 230 4.95 12.41 -23.07
C GLU A 230 3.50 12.55 -23.53
N LEU A 231 2.57 12.07 -22.70
CA LEU A 231 1.13 12.22 -22.93
C LEU A 231 0.74 13.70 -22.95
N ALA A 232 1.26 14.52 -22.03
CA ALA A 232 1.00 15.95 -22.01
C ALA A 232 1.43 16.63 -23.29
N LYS A 233 2.66 16.36 -23.78
CA LYS A 233 3.14 16.88 -25.07
C LYS A 233 2.28 16.43 -26.24
N PHE A 234 1.85 15.17 -26.24
CA PHE A 234 1.00 14.64 -27.31
C PHE A 234 -0.35 15.39 -27.34
N ILE A 235 -1.04 15.51 -26.19
CA ILE A 235 -2.32 16.22 -26.09
C ILE A 235 -2.17 17.69 -26.52
N GLU A 236 -1.14 18.39 -26.04
CA GLU A 236 -0.90 19.79 -26.39
C GLU A 236 -0.65 19.97 -27.89
N ASN A 237 0.09 19.05 -28.52
CA ASN A 237 0.34 19.08 -29.97
C ASN A 237 -0.93 18.82 -30.79
N GLU A 238 -1.78 17.88 -30.40
CA GLU A 238 -3.00 17.53 -31.13
C GLU A 238 -4.12 18.54 -30.92
N THR A 239 -4.35 18.96 -29.66
CA THR A 239 -5.49 19.79 -29.29
C THR A 239 -5.22 21.29 -29.32
N LYS A 240 -3.95 21.70 -29.27
CA LYS A 240 -3.50 23.10 -29.08
C LYS A 240 -3.97 23.70 -27.77
N ILE A 241 -4.27 22.87 -26.79
CA ILE A 241 -4.61 23.29 -25.42
C ILE A 241 -3.38 23.06 -24.54
N GLU A 242 -3.00 24.07 -23.78
CA GLU A 242 -1.90 23.95 -22.82
C GLU A 242 -2.14 22.74 -21.89
N THR A 243 -1.17 21.82 -21.83
CA THR A 243 -1.28 20.62 -21.04
C THR A 243 -0.09 20.46 -20.10
N ARG A 244 -0.35 20.24 -18.83
CA ARG A 244 0.68 20.09 -17.80
C ARG A 244 0.60 18.73 -17.14
N ALA A 245 1.76 18.11 -16.95
CA ALA A 245 1.90 16.86 -16.20
C ALA A 245 2.49 17.14 -14.81
N THR A 246 1.91 16.53 -13.80
CA THR A 246 2.41 16.52 -12.42
C THR A 246 2.56 15.08 -11.96
N VAL A 247 3.79 14.67 -11.61
CA VAL A 247 4.06 13.35 -11.04
C VAL A 247 4.13 13.51 -9.53
N LEU A 248 3.16 12.96 -8.80
CA LEU A 248 3.11 13.09 -7.33
C LEU A 248 4.22 12.29 -6.64
N GLY A 249 4.52 11.09 -7.14
CA GLY A 249 5.62 10.27 -6.62
C GLY A 249 5.50 9.98 -5.12
N HIS A 250 6.62 10.02 -4.42
CA HIS A 250 6.77 9.52 -3.04
C HIS A 250 6.03 10.29 -1.95
N VAL A 251 5.48 11.48 -2.22
CA VAL A 251 4.63 12.19 -1.25
C VAL A 251 3.42 11.35 -0.83
N GLN A 252 2.96 10.44 -1.70
CA GLN A 252 1.86 9.51 -1.45
C GLN A 252 2.18 8.44 -0.39
N ARG A 253 3.45 8.19 -0.10
CA ARG A 253 3.89 7.23 0.94
C ARG A 253 4.00 7.86 2.31
N GLY A 254 4.02 9.19 2.39
CA GLY A 254 4.22 9.95 3.61
C GLY A 254 2.93 10.41 4.27
N GLY A 255 3.10 11.16 5.32
CA GLY A 255 2.02 11.82 6.05
C GLY A 255 1.48 11.02 7.24
N SER A 256 0.66 11.70 8.03
CA SER A 256 -0.01 11.12 9.19
C SER A 256 -1.13 10.18 8.71
N PRO A 257 -1.20 8.91 9.16
CA PRO A 257 -2.23 8.00 8.72
C PRO A 257 -3.62 8.51 9.06
N SER A 258 -4.57 8.32 8.14
CA SER A 258 -5.97 8.65 8.34
C SER A 258 -6.58 7.88 9.52
N ALA A 259 -7.73 8.32 9.99
CA ALA A 259 -8.46 7.60 11.03
C ALA A 259 -8.78 6.17 10.59
N PHE A 260 -9.15 5.98 9.31
CA PHE A 260 -9.42 4.67 8.74
C PHE A 260 -8.19 3.74 8.82
N ASP A 261 -7.04 4.19 8.33
CA ASP A 261 -5.81 3.39 8.34
C ASP A 261 -5.33 3.06 9.77
N ARG A 262 -5.47 4.01 10.73
CA ARG A 262 -5.13 3.74 12.15
C ARG A 262 -6.01 2.65 12.75
N VAL A 263 -7.31 2.68 12.49
CA VAL A 263 -8.27 1.69 12.99
C VAL A 263 -8.05 0.34 12.31
N LEU A 264 -7.89 0.34 10.98
CA LEU A 264 -7.62 -0.86 10.19
C LEU A 264 -6.33 -1.56 10.69
N ALA A 265 -5.24 -0.81 10.78
CA ALA A 265 -3.95 -1.31 11.28
C ALA A 265 -4.05 -1.85 12.72
N SER A 266 -4.82 -1.19 13.58
CA SER A 266 -5.02 -1.63 14.97
C SER A 266 -5.80 -2.94 15.05
N ARG A 267 -6.87 -3.09 14.27
CA ARG A 267 -7.67 -4.31 14.17
C ARG A 267 -6.83 -5.48 13.62
N MET A 268 -6.10 -5.25 12.53
CA MET A 268 -5.27 -6.28 11.90
C MET A 268 -4.11 -6.70 12.81
N GLY A 269 -3.45 -5.75 13.49
CA GLY A 269 -2.36 -6.04 14.43
C GLY A 269 -2.81 -6.87 15.64
N SER A 270 -4.00 -6.58 16.19
CA SER A 270 -4.62 -7.41 17.24
C SER A 270 -4.93 -8.82 16.73
N LYS A 271 -5.54 -8.93 15.55
CA LYS A 271 -5.89 -10.21 14.93
C LYS A 271 -4.67 -11.10 14.70
N ALA A 272 -3.52 -10.53 14.32
CA ALA A 272 -2.29 -11.29 14.15
C ALA A 272 -1.88 -12.05 15.44
N ILE A 273 -2.03 -11.41 16.59
CA ILE A 273 -1.71 -12.05 17.89
C ILE A 273 -2.75 -13.09 18.28
N GLU A 274 -4.03 -12.82 18.04
CA GLU A 274 -5.11 -13.81 18.25
C GLU A 274 -4.83 -15.10 17.47
N LEU A 275 -4.47 -14.99 16.18
CA LEU A 275 -4.13 -16.13 15.33
C LEU A 275 -2.96 -16.95 15.89
N LEU A 276 -1.91 -16.28 16.38
CA LEU A 276 -0.77 -16.95 17.00
C LEU A 276 -1.17 -17.67 18.29
N LEU A 277 -2.07 -17.10 19.10
CA LEU A 277 -2.60 -17.72 20.31
C LEU A 277 -3.48 -18.94 20.00
N GLU A 278 -4.23 -18.89 18.89
CA GLU A 278 -5.00 -20.02 18.34
C GLU A 278 -4.10 -21.12 17.73
N GLY A 279 -2.78 -20.90 17.68
CA GLY A 279 -1.82 -21.82 17.07
C GLY A 279 -1.77 -21.76 15.54
N LYS A 280 -2.44 -20.81 14.91
CA LYS A 280 -2.41 -20.60 13.47
C LYS A 280 -1.08 -19.99 13.04
N THR A 281 -0.63 -20.36 11.84
CA THR A 281 0.61 -19.88 11.24
C THR A 281 0.49 -19.91 9.72
N SER A 282 1.43 -19.30 9.01
CA SER A 282 1.39 -19.17 7.53
C SER A 282 0.11 -18.48 7.05
N ARG A 283 -0.32 -17.45 7.78
CA ARG A 283 -1.55 -16.72 7.48
C ARG A 283 -1.23 -15.26 7.14
N VAL A 284 -2.08 -14.65 6.33
CA VAL A 284 -2.15 -13.20 6.14
C VAL A 284 -3.50 -12.71 6.63
N VAL A 285 -3.51 -11.53 7.27
CA VAL A 285 -4.72 -10.88 7.75
C VAL A 285 -5.25 -9.95 6.68
N GLY A 286 -6.54 -9.98 6.44
CA GLY A 286 -7.23 -9.09 5.51
C GLY A 286 -8.51 -8.51 6.09
N ILE A 287 -9.15 -7.64 5.33
CA ILE A 287 -10.51 -7.14 5.59
C ILE A 287 -11.38 -7.43 4.37
N ARG A 288 -12.59 -7.91 4.61
CA ARG A 288 -13.62 -8.09 3.58
C ARG A 288 -14.98 -7.72 4.13
N LYS A 289 -15.69 -6.83 3.45
CA LYS A 289 -17.01 -6.33 3.91
C LYS A 289 -16.98 -5.86 5.37
N ASN A 290 -15.94 -5.16 5.77
CA ASN A 290 -15.67 -4.65 7.12
C ASN A 290 -15.34 -5.72 8.19
N ASP A 291 -15.24 -6.99 7.85
CA ASP A 291 -14.81 -8.05 8.78
C ASP A 291 -13.32 -8.34 8.61
N ILE A 292 -12.58 -8.38 9.74
CA ILE A 292 -11.19 -8.82 9.75
C ILE A 292 -11.16 -10.33 9.75
N TYR A 293 -10.44 -10.90 8.81
CA TYR A 293 -10.31 -12.34 8.63
C TYR A 293 -8.86 -12.74 8.32
N ASP A 294 -8.61 -14.01 8.23
CA ASP A 294 -7.31 -14.56 7.84
C ASP A 294 -7.44 -15.55 6.69
N VAL A 295 -6.42 -15.61 5.86
CA VAL A 295 -6.33 -16.56 4.76
C VAL A 295 -4.93 -17.18 4.73
N ASP A 296 -4.82 -18.39 4.22
CA ASP A 296 -3.53 -19.04 4.02
C ASP A 296 -2.64 -18.22 3.10
N ILE A 297 -1.35 -18.11 3.44
CA ILE A 297 -0.42 -17.25 2.69
C ILE A 297 -0.16 -17.76 1.25
N ASP A 298 -0.18 -19.09 1.05
CA ASP A 298 -0.05 -19.69 -0.29
C ASP A 298 -1.30 -19.38 -1.13
N GLU A 299 -2.49 -19.53 -0.54
CA GLU A 299 -3.76 -19.18 -1.18
C GLU A 299 -3.81 -17.69 -1.52
N ALA A 300 -3.46 -16.82 -0.57
CA ALA A 300 -3.48 -15.36 -0.77
C ALA A 300 -2.58 -14.90 -1.93
N LEU A 301 -1.37 -15.48 -2.02
CA LEU A 301 -0.40 -15.14 -3.05
C LEU A 301 -0.70 -15.80 -4.41
N ALA A 302 -1.63 -16.75 -4.47
CA ALA A 302 -2.06 -17.42 -5.70
C ALA A 302 -3.30 -16.77 -6.34
N LEU A 303 -3.95 -15.82 -5.66
CA LEU A 303 -5.13 -15.15 -6.19
C LEU A 303 -4.76 -14.19 -7.32
N ASP A 304 -5.41 -14.37 -8.46
CA ASP A 304 -5.34 -13.40 -9.55
C ASP A 304 -6.02 -12.09 -9.16
N ARG A 305 -5.41 -10.99 -9.55
CA ARG A 305 -5.96 -9.69 -9.26
C ARG A 305 -7.23 -9.42 -10.07
N THR A 306 -8.25 -8.90 -9.39
CA THR A 306 -9.48 -8.44 -10.02
C THR A 306 -9.56 -6.91 -9.96
N PHE A 307 -9.84 -6.27 -11.10
CA PHE A 307 -10.07 -4.83 -11.18
C PHE A 307 -11.57 -4.54 -11.00
N ASP A 308 -11.90 -3.47 -10.30
CA ASP A 308 -13.31 -3.06 -10.11
C ASP A 308 -13.87 -2.39 -11.38
N ASN A 309 -14.28 -3.24 -12.32
CA ASN A 309 -14.88 -2.79 -13.59
C ASN A 309 -16.17 -2.00 -13.36
N LYS A 310 -16.93 -2.30 -12.30
CA LYS A 310 -18.16 -1.60 -12.00
C LYS A 310 -17.89 -0.17 -11.55
N LEU A 311 -16.94 0.00 -10.64
CA LEU A 311 -16.52 1.32 -10.18
C LEU A 311 -15.93 2.15 -11.33
N PHE A 312 -15.14 1.51 -12.21
CA PHE A 312 -14.61 2.16 -13.41
C PHE A 312 -15.72 2.62 -14.36
N SER A 313 -16.78 1.81 -14.57
CA SER A 313 -17.93 2.23 -15.38
C SER A 313 -18.69 3.41 -14.76
N ILE A 314 -18.86 3.38 -13.43
CA ILE A 314 -19.51 4.50 -12.71
C ILE A 314 -18.69 5.79 -12.93
N SER A 315 -17.35 5.74 -12.90
CA SER A 315 -16.53 6.92 -13.14
C SER A 315 -16.79 7.55 -14.51
N ALA A 316 -16.99 6.76 -15.54
CA ALA A 316 -17.30 7.25 -16.88
C ALA A 316 -18.69 7.88 -16.95
N GLU A 317 -19.68 7.32 -16.24
CA GLU A 317 -21.06 7.84 -16.20
C GLU A 317 -21.16 9.21 -15.51
N ILE A 318 -20.46 9.38 -14.38
CA ILE A 318 -20.58 10.60 -13.56
C ILE A 318 -19.68 11.75 -14.06
N ASN A 319 -18.72 11.47 -14.92
CA ASN A 319 -17.75 12.46 -15.41
C ASN A 319 -17.94 12.82 -16.90
N SER A 320 -18.95 12.22 -17.57
CA SER A 320 -19.31 12.46 -18.99
C SER A 320 -20.08 13.77 -19.25
#